data_8f16f43721b6a52781fc12c51ccafca3
#
_entry.id   8f16f43721b6a52781fc12c51ccafca3
#
_cell.length_a   1.000
_cell.length_b   1.000
_cell.length_c   1.000
_cell.angle_alpha   90.00
_cell.angle_beta   90.00
_cell.angle_gamma   90.00
#
_symmetry.space_group_name_H-M   'P 1'
#
loop_
_entity.id
_entity.type
_entity.pdbx_description
1 polymer ?
#
loop_
_entity_poly.entity_id
_entity_poly.type
_entity_poly.pdbx_seq_one_letter_code
_entity_poly.pdbx_strand_id
1 'polypeptide(L)'
;MLKQAFIDRAKELGFIAVGFSKPETPIYFDFFLHWLREVEIGDMAYLGRSIDLRRDPERLLQGLKTVISLAYPYPASKPSTPDGYAASRYSTPDQEDYHLRLRRLGKQLCIFIAERFPESHSRICVDSAPVLERSFAVSSGIGSIGKNNMLIVPG
;
A
#
# COMPACT_ATOMS: atom_id res chain seq x y z
N MET A 1 5.44 1.35 23.52
CA MET A 1 6.77 1.89 23.19
C MET A 1 7.18 1.59 21.73
N LEU A 2 7.28 0.35 21.27
CA LEU A 2 7.74 0.07 19.88
C LEU A 2 6.84 0.66 18.79
N LYS A 3 5.52 0.50 18.93
CA LYS A 3 4.55 1.01 17.94
C LYS A 3 4.73 2.52 17.72
N GLN A 4 4.90 3.28 18.80
CA GLN A 4 5.11 4.74 18.70
C GLN A 4 6.44 5.06 18.03
N ALA A 5 7.54 4.41 18.41
CA ALA A 5 8.85 4.62 17.79
C ALA A 5 8.85 4.30 16.28
N PHE A 6 8.08 3.28 15.85
CA PHE A 6 7.90 2.98 14.43
C PHE A 6 7.13 4.09 13.72
N ILE A 7 6.04 4.59 14.33
CA ILE A 7 5.25 5.70 13.79
C ILE A 7 6.11 6.94 13.63
N ASP A 8 6.90 7.28 14.65
CA ASP A 8 7.79 8.45 14.64
C ASP A 8 8.83 8.30 13.54
N ARG A 9 9.45 7.11 13.41
CA ARG A 9 10.40 6.84 12.33
C ARG A 9 9.77 6.94 10.94
N ALA A 10 8.55 6.44 10.76
CA ALA A 10 7.85 6.56 9.49
C ALA A 10 7.53 8.02 9.14
N LYS A 11 7.14 8.83 10.13
CA LYS A 11 6.92 10.28 9.95
C LYS A 11 8.20 11.02 9.57
N GLU A 12 9.34 10.69 10.20
CA GLU A 12 10.65 11.24 9.81
C GLU A 12 11.00 10.94 8.35
N LEU A 13 10.56 9.80 7.83
CA LEU A 13 10.73 9.40 6.43
C LEU A 13 9.69 10.02 5.48
N GLY A 14 8.77 10.83 5.99
CA GLY A 14 7.78 11.57 5.21
C GLY A 14 6.43 10.86 5.03
N PHE A 15 6.19 9.73 5.69
CA PHE A 15 4.86 9.13 5.70
C PHE A 15 3.89 9.94 6.55
N ILE A 16 2.70 10.22 6.02
CA ILE A 16 1.68 11.05 6.68
C ILE A 16 0.73 10.23 7.57
N ALA A 17 0.57 8.94 7.28
CA ALA A 17 -0.23 8.06 8.09
C ALA A 17 0.40 6.67 8.19
N VAL A 18 0.24 6.05 9.36
CA VAL A 18 0.73 4.71 9.69
C VAL A 18 -0.36 3.97 10.42
N GLY A 19 -0.78 2.82 9.89
CA GLY A 19 -1.79 1.98 10.51
C GLY A 19 -1.32 0.53 10.62
N PHE A 20 -1.92 -0.21 11.55
CA PHE A 20 -1.59 -1.59 11.83
C PHE A 20 -2.86 -2.42 11.82
N SER A 21 -2.86 -3.53 11.10
CA SER A 21 -3.97 -4.47 11.07
C SER A 21 -3.49 -5.90 11.19
N LYS A 22 -4.40 -6.81 11.53
CA LYS A 22 -4.14 -8.24 11.50
C LYS A 22 -4.04 -8.72 10.04
N PRO A 23 -3.31 -9.81 9.76
CA PRO A 23 -3.21 -10.40 8.44
C PRO A 23 -4.41 -11.32 8.12
N GLU A 24 -5.62 -10.80 8.32
CA GLU A 24 -6.87 -11.49 8.02
C GLU A 24 -7.27 -11.30 6.55
N THR A 25 -8.25 -12.08 6.07
CA THR A 25 -8.85 -11.86 4.75
C THR A 25 -9.29 -10.41 4.62
N PRO A 26 -8.89 -9.69 3.56
CA PRO A 26 -9.22 -8.29 3.38
C PRO A 26 -10.73 -8.02 3.40
N ILE A 27 -11.19 -7.00 4.11
CA ILE A 27 -12.62 -6.71 4.33
C ILE A 27 -13.42 -6.49 3.04
N TYR A 28 -12.76 -6.10 1.93
CA TYR A 28 -13.40 -5.93 0.62
C TYR A 28 -13.08 -7.08 -0.34
N PHE A 29 -12.64 -8.25 0.15
CA PHE A 29 -12.26 -9.36 -0.70
C PHE A 29 -13.43 -9.91 -1.52
N ASP A 30 -14.60 -10.09 -0.90
CA ASP A 30 -15.79 -10.61 -1.59
C ASP A 30 -16.31 -9.62 -2.63
N PHE A 31 -16.21 -8.31 -2.35
CA PHE A 31 -16.52 -7.26 -3.33
C PHE A 31 -15.57 -7.30 -4.53
N PHE A 32 -14.28 -7.53 -4.28
CA PHE A 32 -13.29 -7.71 -5.33
C PHE A 32 -13.58 -8.94 -6.19
N LEU A 33 -13.97 -10.06 -5.60
CA LEU A 33 -14.37 -11.28 -6.34
C LEU A 33 -15.62 -11.06 -7.19
N HIS A 34 -16.62 -10.38 -6.62
CA HIS A 34 -17.84 -10.04 -7.35
C HIS A 34 -17.50 -9.15 -8.56
N TRP A 35 -16.71 -8.11 -8.36
CA TRP A 35 -16.27 -7.22 -9.43
C TRP A 35 -15.53 -7.98 -10.55
N LEU A 36 -14.63 -8.91 -10.22
CA LEU A 36 -13.90 -9.72 -11.20
C LEU A 36 -14.82 -10.60 -12.07
N ARG A 37 -16.00 -10.98 -11.56
CA ARG A 37 -16.97 -11.85 -12.28
C ARG A 37 -17.92 -11.06 -13.14
N GLU A 38 -18.32 -9.88 -12.68
CA GLU A 38 -19.40 -9.11 -13.32
C GLU A 38 -18.89 -8.07 -14.31
N VAL A 39 -17.60 -7.74 -14.29
CA VAL A 39 -17.03 -6.68 -15.13
C VAL A 39 -16.10 -7.28 -16.18
N GLU A 40 -16.23 -6.85 -17.42
CA GLU A 40 -15.23 -7.11 -18.44
C GLU A 40 -13.94 -6.37 -18.10
N ILE A 41 -12.96 -7.11 -17.56
CA ILE A 41 -11.71 -6.55 -17.05
C ILE A 41 -10.62 -6.35 -18.12
N GLY A 42 -10.87 -6.77 -19.36
CA GLY A 42 -9.96 -6.58 -20.48
C GLY A 42 -8.54 -7.03 -20.15
N ASP A 43 -7.56 -6.17 -20.39
CA ASP A 43 -6.14 -6.43 -20.10
C ASP A 43 -5.82 -6.61 -18.62
N MET A 44 -6.74 -6.33 -17.71
CA MET A 44 -6.59 -6.54 -16.27
C MET A 44 -6.87 -7.97 -15.82
N ALA A 45 -7.00 -8.94 -16.74
CA ALA A 45 -7.22 -10.37 -16.42
C ALA A 45 -6.16 -10.95 -15.48
N TYR A 46 -4.97 -10.34 -15.41
CA TYR A 46 -3.93 -10.71 -14.45
C TYR A 46 -4.37 -10.56 -12.98
N LEU A 47 -5.36 -9.72 -12.68
CA LEU A 47 -5.91 -9.55 -11.33
C LEU A 47 -6.59 -10.83 -10.82
N GLY A 48 -7.14 -11.65 -11.71
CA GLY A 48 -7.73 -12.97 -11.41
C GLY A 48 -6.69 -14.06 -11.12
N ARG A 49 -5.42 -13.81 -11.45
CA ARG A 49 -4.34 -14.74 -11.20
C ARG A 49 -3.97 -14.79 -9.75
N SER A 50 -3.80 -15.03 -8.86
CA SER A 50 -3.33 -14.84 -7.46
C SER A 50 -4.43 -14.44 -6.49
N ILE A 51 -5.65 -14.92 -6.75
CA ILE A 51 -6.81 -14.69 -5.87
C ILE A 51 -6.51 -15.20 -4.45
N ASP A 52 -5.90 -16.39 -4.34
CA ASP A 52 -5.55 -17.00 -3.05
C ASP A 52 -4.54 -16.15 -2.25
N LEU A 53 -3.57 -15.54 -2.93
CA LEU A 53 -2.59 -14.65 -2.29
C LEU A 53 -3.23 -13.34 -1.83
N ARG A 54 -4.25 -12.86 -2.57
CA ARG A 54 -5.02 -11.67 -2.18
C ARG A 54 -5.96 -11.94 -1.02
N ARG A 55 -6.47 -13.18 -0.94
CA ARG A 55 -7.35 -13.63 0.14
C ARG A 55 -6.59 -13.83 1.43
N ASP A 56 -5.43 -14.45 1.34
CA ASP A 56 -4.63 -14.89 2.48
C ASP A 56 -3.22 -14.31 2.40
N PRO A 57 -2.97 -13.18 3.06
CA PRO A 57 -1.66 -12.51 3.03
C PRO A 57 -0.55 -13.33 3.71
N GLU A 58 -0.87 -14.32 4.55
CA GLU A 58 0.12 -15.21 5.15
C GLU A 58 0.84 -16.06 4.10
N ARG A 59 0.20 -16.32 2.97
CA ARG A 59 0.83 -16.98 1.82
C ARG A 59 1.91 -16.13 1.13
N LEU A 60 1.90 -14.82 1.34
CA LEU A 60 2.94 -13.92 0.83
C LEU A 60 4.16 -13.87 1.75
N LEU A 61 3.95 -14.06 3.05
CA LEU A 61 4.98 -14.09 4.07
C LEU A 61 4.56 -15.04 5.17
N GLN A 62 5.16 -16.21 5.20
CA GLN A 62 4.86 -17.24 6.21
C GLN A 62 5.09 -16.70 7.63
N GLY A 63 4.13 -16.97 8.52
CA GLY A 63 4.19 -16.50 9.90
C GLY A 63 3.90 -15.01 10.07
N LEU A 64 3.28 -14.37 9.08
CA LEU A 64 2.88 -12.97 9.13
C LEU A 64 2.01 -12.69 10.37
N LYS A 65 2.37 -11.69 11.16
CA LYS A 65 1.63 -11.28 12.37
C LYS A 65 0.92 -9.95 12.22
N THR A 66 1.44 -9.06 11.40
CA THR A 66 0.95 -7.69 11.29
C THR A 66 1.12 -7.18 9.87
N VAL A 67 0.09 -6.56 9.34
CA VAL A 67 0.15 -5.74 8.13
C VAL A 67 0.28 -4.28 8.56
N ILE A 68 1.29 -3.60 8.05
CA ILE A 68 1.52 -2.17 8.29
C ILE A 68 1.18 -1.40 7.02
N SER A 69 0.15 -0.57 7.10
CA SER A 69 -0.26 0.32 6.03
C SER A 69 0.37 1.69 6.21
N LEU A 70 0.95 2.21 5.14
CA LEU A 70 1.67 3.48 5.12
C LEU A 70 1.09 4.37 4.03
N ALA A 71 0.78 5.62 4.34
CA ALA A 71 0.40 6.62 3.35
C ALA A 71 1.51 7.64 3.15
N TYR A 72 1.86 7.87 1.89
CA TYR A 72 2.87 8.85 1.49
C TYR A 72 2.22 9.93 0.63
N PRO A 73 2.46 11.22 0.88
CA PRO A 73 1.86 12.30 0.13
C PRO A 73 2.47 12.38 -1.27
N TYR A 74 1.67 12.74 -2.24
CA TYR A 74 2.13 13.15 -3.56
C TYR A 74 2.01 14.67 -3.72
N PRO A 75 2.74 15.31 -4.67
CA PRO A 75 2.74 16.75 -4.83
C PRO A 75 1.34 17.34 -5.06
N ALA A 76 1.08 18.51 -4.51
CA ALA A 76 -0.19 19.20 -4.68
C ALA A 76 -0.40 19.69 -6.13
N SER A 77 0.68 20.03 -6.82
CA SER A 77 0.67 20.47 -8.22
C SER A 77 0.48 19.28 -9.18
N LYS A 78 -0.32 19.48 -10.21
CA LYS A 78 -0.39 18.50 -11.32
C LYS A 78 0.85 18.68 -12.20
N PRO A 79 1.56 17.61 -12.56
CA PRO A 79 2.57 17.69 -13.59
C PRO A 79 1.87 17.96 -14.95
N SER A 80 2.45 18.87 -15.72
CA SER A 80 2.05 19.09 -17.11
C SER A 80 3.02 18.33 -18.02
N THR A 81 2.49 17.68 -19.04
CA THR A 81 3.31 17.11 -20.12
C THR A 81 3.62 18.19 -21.15
N PRO A 82 4.72 18.10 -21.93
CA PRO A 82 5.07 19.09 -22.95
C PRO A 82 3.98 19.31 -24.00
N ASP A 83 3.13 18.32 -24.24
CA ASP A 83 1.99 18.33 -25.16
C ASP A 83 0.67 18.78 -24.50
N GLY A 84 0.72 19.25 -23.23
CA GLY A 84 -0.42 19.85 -22.53
C GLY A 84 -1.40 18.87 -21.89
N TYR A 85 -1.11 17.56 -21.90
CA TYR A 85 -1.95 16.59 -21.20
C TYR A 85 -1.74 16.64 -19.70
N ALA A 86 -2.81 16.44 -18.94
CA ALA A 86 -2.75 16.34 -17.49
C ALA A 86 -2.34 14.92 -17.09
N ALA A 87 -1.21 14.78 -16.39
CA ALA A 87 -0.79 13.52 -15.79
C ALA A 87 -1.29 13.39 -14.33
N SER A 88 -1.28 12.17 -13.82
CA SER A 88 -1.60 11.92 -12.41
C SER A 88 -0.58 12.60 -11.50
N ARG A 89 -1.04 13.15 -10.35
CA ARG A 89 -0.18 13.91 -9.44
C ARG A 89 1.00 13.11 -8.87
N TYR A 90 0.89 11.80 -8.77
CA TYR A 90 1.97 10.93 -8.33
C TYR A 90 3.02 10.65 -9.44
N SER A 91 2.67 10.91 -10.71
CA SER A 91 3.53 10.72 -11.86
C SER A 91 4.17 12.05 -12.23
N THR A 92 5.35 12.33 -11.68
CA THR A 92 6.14 13.53 -11.99
C THR A 92 7.32 13.12 -12.85
N PRO A 93 7.39 13.59 -14.13
CA PRO A 93 8.44 13.18 -15.08
C PRO A 93 9.86 13.45 -14.60
N ASP A 94 10.05 14.49 -13.80
CA ASP A 94 11.36 14.97 -13.36
C ASP A 94 11.76 14.45 -11.96
N GLN A 95 11.02 13.47 -11.40
CA GLN A 95 11.31 12.93 -10.08
C GLN A 95 11.56 11.41 -10.13
N GLU A 96 12.21 10.90 -9.08
CA GLU A 96 12.36 9.47 -8.85
C GLU A 96 10.99 8.77 -8.91
N ASP A 97 10.92 7.66 -9.64
CA ASP A 97 9.72 6.81 -9.67
C ASP A 97 9.24 6.50 -8.24
N TYR A 98 7.94 6.71 -7.99
CA TYR A 98 7.40 6.56 -6.64
C TYR A 98 7.51 5.13 -6.11
N HIS A 99 7.48 4.11 -6.97
CA HIS A 99 7.71 2.72 -6.55
C HIS A 99 9.12 2.53 -5.99
N LEU A 100 10.13 3.10 -6.64
CA LEU A 100 11.52 3.03 -6.18
C LEU A 100 11.68 3.78 -4.86
N ARG A 101 11.11 4.99 -4.79
CA ARG A 101 11.11 5.82 -3.59
C ARG A 101 10.47 5.10 -2.40
N LEU A 102 9.24 4.61 -2.56
CA LEU A 102 8.51 3.94 -1.48
C LEU A 102 9.18 2.64 -1.06
N ARG A 103 9.74 1.87 -2.00
CA ARG A 103 10.53 0.67 -1.66
C ARG A 103 11.79 1.02 -0.88
N ARG A 104 12.49 2.09 -1.25
CA ARG A 104 13.68 2.57 -0.54
C ARG A 104 13.34 3.02 0.89
N LEU A 105 12.28 3.79 1.07
CA LEU A 105 11.80 4.23 2.38
C LEU A 105 11.29 3.04 3.22
N GLY A 106 10.52 2.14 2.62
CA GLY A 106 10.06 0.90 3.27
C GLY A 106 11.21 0.02 3.74
N LYS A 107 12.32 -0.06 2.96
CA LYS A 107 13.52 -0.79 3.37
C LYS A 107 14.17 -0.21 4.63
N GLN A 108 14.17 1.12 4.80
CA GLN A 108 14.65 1.74 6.03
C GLN A 108 13.77 1.37 7.25
N LEU A 109 12.46 1.26 7.06
CA LEU A 109 11.56 0.79 8.12
C LEU A 109 11.76 -0.70 8.43
N CYS A 110 12.03 -1.54 7.43
CA CYS A 110 12.38 -2.95 7.66
C CYS A 110 13.68 -3.08 8.47
N ILE A 111 14.70 -2.28 8.16
CA ILE A 111 15.96 -2.23 8.93
C ILE A 111 15.68 -1.81 10.37
N PHE A 112 14.89 -0.76 10.57
CA PHE A 112 14.49 -0.29 11.91
C PHE A 112 13.80 -1.38 12.75
N ILE A 113 13.00 -2.26 12.11
CA ILE A 113 12.38 -3.41 12.79
C ILE A 113 13.43 -4.47 13.08
N ALA A 114 14.26 -4.85 12.11
CA ALA A 114 15.25 -5.90 12.23
C ALA A 114 16.32 -5.60 13.30
N GLU A 115 16.71 -4.34 13.48
CA GLU A 115 17.62 -3.92 14.57
C GLU A 115 17.06 -4.20 15.97
N ARG A 116 15.74 -4.25 16.10
CA ARG A 116 15.05 -4.48 17.39
C ARG A 116 14.56 -5.91 17.55
N PHE A 117 14.31 -6.56 16.44
CA PHE A 117 13.84 -7.94 16.32
C PHE A 117 14.59 -8.66 15.21
N PRO A 118 15.80 -9.13 15.45
CA PRO A 118 16.65 -9.77 14.43
C PRO A 118 16.01 -10.96 13.72
N GLU A 119 15.13 -11.69 14.42
CA GLU A 119 14.41 -12.85 13.88
C GLU A 119 13.15 -12.46 13.06
N SER A 120 12.87 -11.16 12.94
CA SER A 120 11.69 -10.72 12.18
C SER A 120 11.95 -10.72 10.67
N HIS A 121 10.93 -11.13 9.92
CA HIS A 121 10.92 -11.02 8.48
C HIS A 121 9.91 -9.97 8.04
N SER A 122 10.26 -9.21 7.01
CA SER A 122 9.39 -8.17 6.46
C SER A 122 9.32 -8.28 4.94
N ARG A 123 8.15 -8.00 4.38
CA ARG A 123 7.92 -7.90 2.94
C ARG A 123 7.32 -6.54 2.60
N ILE A 124 7.92 -5.86 1.64
CA ILE A 124 7.43 -4.56 1.15
C ILE A 124 6.55 -4.81 -0.07
N CYS A 125 5.33 -4.28 -0.03
CA CYS A 125 4.38 -4.31 -1.12
C CYS A 125 4.09 -2.87 -1.56
N VAL A 126 4.27 -2.59 -2.84
CA VAL A 126 3.95 -1.30 -3.48
C VAL A 126 3.38 -1.64 -4.85
N ASP A 127 2.09 -1.57 -5.02
CA ASP A 127 1.27 -1.80 -6.22
C ASP A 127 1.45 -3.15 -6.94
N SER A 128 2.67 -3.65 -7.05
CA SER A 128 2.99 -4.85 -7.84
C SER A 128 2.73 -6.18 -7.14
N ALA A 129 2.46 -6.18 -5.82
CA ALA A 129 2.16 -7.39 -5.07
C ALA A 129 0.66 -7.74 -5.16
N PRO A 130 0.30 -9.04 -5.09
CA PRO A 130 -1.11 -9.45 -5.05
C PRO A 130 -1.72 -9.19 -3.67
N VAL A 131 -1.83 -7.92 -3.29
CA VAL A 131 -2.37 -7.42 -2.02
C VAL A 131 -3.50 -6.45 -2.31
N LEU A 132 -4.57 -6.51 -1.55
CA LEU A 132 -5.65 -5.52 -1.59
C LEU A 132 -5.27 -4.35 -0.65
N GLU A 133 -4.30 -3.54 -1.07
CA GLU A 133 -3.66 -2.50 -0.23
C GLU A 133 -4.67 -1.54 0.39
N ARG A 134 -5.64 -1.05 -0.39
CA ARG A 134 -6.69 -0.14 0.12
C ARG A 134 -7.56 -0.78 1.19
N SER A 135 -7.83 -2.09 1.08
CA SER A 135 -8.59 -2.85 2.08
C SER A 135 -7.84 -2.88 3.41
N PHE A 136 -6.53 -3.18 3.38
CA PHE A 136 -5.69 -3.14 4.59
C PHE A 136 -5.52 -1.74 5.14
N ALA A 137 -5.44 -0.73 4.29
CA ALA A 137 -5.39 0.67 4.72
C ALA A 137 -6.64 1.06 5.53
N VAL A 138 -7.83 0.66 5.05
CA VAL A 138 -9.09 0.86 5.80
C VAL A 138 -9.10 0.06 7.10
N SER A 139 -8.75 -1.24 7.06
CA SER A 139 -8.68 -2.09 8.26
C SER A 139 -7.71 -1.58 9.31
N SER A 140 -6.66 -0.88 8.90
CA SER A 140 -5.67 -0.27 9.79
C SER A 140 -6.06 1.12 10.32
N GLY A 141 -7.19 1.66 9.84
CA GLY A 141 -7.74 2.93 10.31
C GLY A 141 -7.07 4.18 9.75
N ILE A 142 -6.25 4.08 8.69
CA ILE A 142 -5.57 5.26 8.14
C ILE A 142 -6.43 6.06 7.16
N GLY A 143 -7.57 5.53 6.72
CA GLY A 143 -8.46 6.22 5.81
C GLY A 143 -9.70 5.42 5.43
N SER A 144 -10.46 5.95 4.49
CA SER A 144 -11.66 5.32 3.93
C SER A 144 -11.61 5.33 2.41
N ILE A 145 -12.35 4.41 1.77
CA ILE A 145 -12.45 4.38 0.31
C ILE A 145 -13.56 5.33 -0.14
N GLY A 146 -13.21 6.31 -0.98
CA GLY A 146 -14.15 7.23 -1.58
C GLY A 146 -14.93 6.61 -2.75
N LYS A 147 -15.97 7.30 -3.22
CA LYS A 147 -16.77 6.87 -4.39
C LYS A 147 -15.96 6.74 -5.67
N ASN A 148 -14.82 7.42 -5.77
CA ASN A 148 -13.85 7.32 -6.87
C ASN A 148 -12.87 6.14 -6.71
N ASN A 149 -13.14 5.24 -5.77
CA ASN A 149 -12.29 4.09 -5.45
C ASN A 149 -10.86 4.44 -4.97
N MET A 150 -10.62 5.68 -4.54
CA MET A 150 -9.34 6.10 -3.96
C MET A 150 -9.40 6.06 -2.44
N LEU A 151 -8.24 5.79 -1.80
CA LEU A 151 -8.12 5.92 -0.35
C LEU A 151 -8.05 7.41 0.01
N ILE A 152 -8.96 7.85 0.86
CA ILE A 152 -8.98 9.19 1.43
C ILE A 152 -8.39 9.10 2.83
N VAL A 153 -7.24 9.74 3.01
CA VAL A 153 -6.53 9.83 4.29
C VAL A 153 -6.83 11.19 4.90
N PRO A 154 -7.40 11.27 6.12
CA PRO A 154 -7.63 12.54 6.81
C PRO A 154 -6.31 13.22 7.17
N GLY A 155 -6.25 14.55 7.09
CA GLY A 155 -5.08 15.34 7.48
C GLY A 155 -4.97 16.66 6.77
#